data_c843de912fa54d4a427c72cfd1b49463
#
_entry.id   c843de912fa54d4a427c72cfd1b49463
#
_cell.length_a   1.000
_cell.length_b   1.000
_cell.length_c   1.000
_cell.angle_alpha   90.00
_cell.angle_beta   90.00
_cell.angle_gamma   90.00
#
_symmetry.space_group_name_H-M   'P 1'
#
loop_
_entity.id
_entity.type
_entity.pdbx_description
1 polymer ?
#
loop_
_entity_poly.entity_id
_entity_poly.type
_entity_poly.pdbx_seq_one_letter_code
_entity_poly.pdbx_strand_id
1 'polypeptide(L)'
;MARHGTRIAWPPTLAAKRSDSLQAQHFRFAKRDTGTGALHCFVLDCSASMLARGQLALAKGLLIALFDRARAERVEVALIAFGGAGAELRFGPAVPRWWNERWIEPIGGGGGTPLEAGMARAAQLLEAAARRDPARARHLWLFSDGRTTQWPARPRRADHVTVIDCECGAVCVGCCEVLAQAWVGECFDLQALLA
;
A
#
# COMPACT_ATOMS: atom_id res chain seq x y z
N MET A 1 -5.32 2.64 -34.19
CA MET A 1 -5.68 3.47 -33.01
C MET A 1 -5.55 2.60 -31.77
N ALA A 2 -4.52 2.82 -30.96
CA ALA A 2 -4.31 2.05 -29.71
C ALA A 2 -5.37 2.47 -28.69
N ARG A 3 -6.24 1.53 -28.27
CA ARG A 3 -7.20 1.77 -27.18
C ARG A 3 -6.39 1.98 -25.90
N HIS A 4 -6.37 3.22 -25.41
CA HIS A 4 -5.73 3.55 -24.15
C HIS A 4 -6.42 2.78 -23.01
N GLY A 5 -5.65 2.11 -22.19
CA GLY A 5 -6.17 1.45 -21.00
C GLY A 5 -6.83 2.46 -20.06
N THR A 6 -7.94 2.08 -19.44
CA THR A 6 -8.65 2.92 -18.45
C THR A 6 -8.10 2.74 -17.03
N ARG A 7 -7.12 1.84 -16.82
CA ARG A 7 -6.54 1.53 -15.51
C ARG A 7 -5.19 2.24 -15.35
N ILE A 8 -5.03 3.00 -14.27
CA ILE A 8 -3.76 3.64 -13.96
C ILE A 8 -2.76 2.59 -13.47
N ALA A 9 -1.55 2.66 -14.02
CA ALA A 9 -0.37 1.99 -13.49
C ALA A 9 0.22 2.88 -12.40
N TRP A 10 -0.08 2.58 -11.15
CA TRP A 10 0.31 3.41 -10.01
C TRP A 10 1.83 3.60 -9.87
N PRO A 11 2.67 2.55 -9.89
CA PRO A 11 4.11 2.73 -9.77
C PRO A 11 4.68 3.69 -10.80
N PRO A 12 4.44 3.52 -12.13
CA PRO A 12 4.95 4.48 -13.10
C PRO A 12 4.26 5.86 -13.03
N THR A 13 3.03 5.96 -12.49
CA THR A 13 2.36 7.24 -12.24
C THR A 13 3.07 7.99 -11.13
N LEU A 14 3.36 7.34 -10.01
CA LEU A 14 4.07 7.91 -8.89
C LEU A 14 5.51 8.29 -9.28
N ALA A 15 6.19 7.43 -10.04
CA ALA A 15 7.51 7.74 -10.58
C ALA A 15 7.51 8.95 -11.54
N ALA A 16 6.46 9.12 -12.35
CA ALA A 16 6.33 10.26 -13.27
C ALA A 16 6.05 11.58 -12.54
N LYS A 17 5.42 11.54 -11.38
CA LYS A 17 5.17 12.70 -10.54
C LYS A 17 6.46 13.31 -10.00
N ARG A 18 7.45 12.48 -9.62
CA ARG A 18 8.69 12.89 -8.92
C ARG A 18 8.35 13.74 -7.68
N SER A 19 8.82 14.99 -7.64
CA SER A 19 8.59 15.94 -6.55
C SER A 19 7.37 16.87 -6.75
N ASP A 20 6.63 16.75 -7.86
CA ASP A 20 5.49 17.62 -8.13
C ASP A 20 4.20 17.12 -7.45
N SER A 21 3.22 17.99 -7.22
CA SER A 21 1.88 17.56 -6.82
C SER A 21 1.22 16.72 -7.91
N LEU A 22 0.39 15.73 -7.53
CA LEU A 22 -0.19 14.78 -8.47
C LEU A 22 -1.13 15.46 -9.46
N GLN A 23 -0.75 15.52 -10.75
CA GLN A 23 -1.49 16.16 -11.83
C GLN A 23 -1.90 15.14 -12.91
N ALA A 24 -2.87 15.49 -13.74
CA ALA A 24 -3.38 14.62 -14.81
C ALA A 24 -2.29 14.10 -15.77
N GLN A 25 -1.27 14.90 -16.04
CA GLN A 25 -0.14 14.54 -16.91
C GLN A 25 0.78 13.43 -16.36
N HIS A 26 0.73 13.20 -15.05
CA HIS A 26 1.53 12.16 -14.39
C HIS A 26 0.91 10.78 -14.52
N PHE A 27 -0.39 10.70 -14.84
CA PHE A 27 -1.06 9.41 -14.93
C PHE A 27 -0.49 8.56 -16.07
N ARG A 28 -0.05 7.36 -15.72
CA ARG A 28 0.34 6.31 -16.66
C ARG A 28 -0.70 5.20 -16.61
N PHE A 29 -1.16 4.78 -17.78
CA PHE A 29 -2.19 3.77 -17.90
C PHE A 29 -1.57 2.42 -18.25
N ALA A 30 -1.95 1.39 -17.51
CA ALA A 30 -1.59 0.02 -17.87
C ALA A 30 -2.25 -0.36 -19.18
N LYS A 31 -1.55 -1.12 -20.03
CA LYS A 31 -2.20 -1.82 -21.15
C LYS A 31 -3.34 -2.66 -20.58
N ARG A 32 -4.52 -2.56 -21.18
CA ARG A 32 -5.69 -3.33 -20.79
C ARG A 32 -5.37 -4.81 -20.99
N ASP A 33 -5.04 -5.50 -19.92
CA ASP A 33 -5.31 -6.93 -19.89
C ASP A 33 -6.83 -7.07 -19.83
N THR A 34 -7.40 -7.85 -20.72
CA THR A 34 -8.84 -8.09 -20.86
C THR A 34 -9.43 -8.91 -19.72
N GLY A 35 -8.80 -8.91 -18.57
CA GLY A 35 -9.19 -9.61 -17.34
C GLY A 35 -9.66 -8.64 -16.26
N THR A 36 -10.58 -9.11 -15.49
CA THR A 36 -11.14 -8.54 -14.25
C THR A 36 -10.20 -7.59 -13.50
N GLY A 37 -10.72 -6.46 -12.99
CA GLY A 37 -9.95 -5.38 -12.37
C GLY A 37 -8.92 -5.86 -11.33
N ALA A 38 -7.92 -5.01 -11.00
CA ALA A 38 -6.91 -5.32 -9.99
C ALA A 38 -7.52 -5.32 -8.57
N LEU A 39 -6.87 -6.05 -7.64
CA LEU A 39 -7.03 -5.87 -6.20
C LEU A 39 -5.82 -5.15 -5.64
N HIS A 40 -6.01 -4.03 -4.96
CA HIS A 40 -4.96 -3.36 -4.20
C HIS A 40 -5.12 -3.70 -2.71
N CYS A 41 -4.12 -4.37 -2.14
CA CYS A 41 -4.03 -4.69 -0.72
C CYS A 41 -3.07 -3.71 -0.06
N PHE A 42 -3.62 -2.77 0.70
CA PHE A 42 -2.86 -1.81 1.49
C PHE A 42 -2.57 -2.39 2.87
N VAL A 43 -1.33 -2.32 3.31
CA VAL A 43 -0.86 -2.75 4.62
C VAL A 43 -0.22 -1.54 5.29
N LEU A 44 -0.86 -1.03 6.34
CA LEU A 44 -0.51 0.21 7.01
C LEU A 44 0.07 -0.05 8.39
N ASP A 45 1.26 0.46 8.60
CA ASP A 45 1.90 0.52 9.90
C ASP A 45 1.24 1.58 10.77
N CYS A 46 0.67 1.15 11.89
CA CYS A 46 0.07 2.00 12.92
C CYS A 46 0.88 1.95 14.23
N SER A 47 2.17 1.67 14.15
CA SER A 47 3.06 1.63 15.29
C SER A 47 3.25 3.01 15.94
N ALA A 48 3.79 3.01 17.16
CA ALA A 48 4.02 4.23 17.91
C ALA A 48 4.99 5.21 17.19
N SER A 49 5.96 4.70 16.44
CA SER A 49 6.89 5.54 15.66
C SER A 49 6.19 6.31 14.55
N MET A 50 5.26 5.68 13.85
CA MET A 50 4.42 6.30 12.81
C MET A 50 3.55 7.43 13.41
N LEU A 51 3.01 7.21 14.61
CA LEU A 51 2.21 8.21 15.33
C LEU A 51 3.05 9.38 15.84
N ALA A 52 4.14 9.09 16.56
CA ALA A 52 4.96 10.09 17.24
C ALA A 52 5.57 11.12 16.29
N ARG A 53 5.76 10.76 15.02
CA ARG A 53 6.38 11.61 14.00
C ARG A 53 5.39 12.20 12.99
N GLY A 54 4.08 11.96 13.18
CA GLY A 54 3.04 12.44 12.27
C GLY A 54 2.98 11.70 10.92
N GLN A 55 3.78 10.64 10.74
CA GLN A 55 3.84 9.89 9.48
C GLN A 55 2.52 9.20 9.15
N LEU A 56 1.81 8.74 10.17
CA LEU A 56 0.48 8.14 9.99
C LEU A 56 -0.51 9.13 9.37
N ALA A 57 -0.44 10.42 9.74
CA ALA A 57 -1.29 11.46 9.15
C ALA A 57 -0.96 11.70 7.66
N LEU A 58 0.32 11.69 7.29
CA LEU A 58 0.75 11.81 5.90
C LEU A 58 0.34 10.57 5.08
N ALA A 59 0.58 9.37 5.61
CA ALA A 59 0.16 8.11 4.98
C ALA A 59 -1.36 8.07 4.77
N LYS A 60 -2.16 8.60 5.72
CA LYS A 60 -3.60 8.80 5.58
C LYS A 60 -3.94 9.65 4.36
N GLY A 61 -3.27 10.78 4.17
CA GLY A 61 -3.51 11.65 3.02
C GLY A 61 -3.35 10.91 1.69
N LEU A 62 -2.28 10.14 1.53
CA LEU A 62 -2.05 9.32 0.35
C LEU A 62 -3.09 8.19 0.22
N LEU A 63 -3.43 7.50 1.31
CA LEU A 63 -4.45 6.45 1.30
C LEU A 63 -5.82 6.97 0.87
N ILE A 64 -6.25 8.14 1.36
CA ILE A 64 -7.51 8.77 0.94
C ILE A 64 -7.52 8.99 -0.57
N ALA A 65 -6.45 9.56 -1.12
CA ALA A 65 -6.35 9.78 -2.56
C ALA A 65 -6.38 8.46 -3.36
N LEU A 66 -5.72 7.40 -2.87
CA LEU A 66 -5.74 6.08 -3.48
C LEU A 66 -7.12 5.42 -3.42
N PHE A 67 -7.83 5.58 -2.31
CA PHE A 67 -9.21 5.08 -2.13
C PHE A 67 -10.21 5.82 -3.02
N ASP A 68 -10.11 7.16 -3.10
CA ASP A 68 -10.94 7.96 -3.99
C ASP A 68 -10.72 7.57 -5.45
N ARG A 69 -9.49 7.31 -5.81
CA ARG A 69 -9.15 6.83 -7.13
C ARG A 69 -9.71 5.44 -7.41
N ALA A 70 -9.55 4.50 -6.47
CA ALA A 70 -10.11 3.15 -6.58
C ALA A 70 -11.64 3.19 -6.70
N ARG A 71 -12.30 4.11 -5.99
CA ARG A 71 -13.74 4.35 -6.12
C ARG A 71 -14.12 4.81 -7.52
N ALA A 72 -13.41 5.80 -8.06
CA ALA A 72 -13.68 6.35 -9.40
C ALA A 72 -13.47 5.29 -10.50
N GLU A 73 -12.48 4.44 -10.35
CA GLU A 73 -12.15 3.36 -11.29
C GLU A 73 -12.90 2.06 -11.04
N ARG A 74 -13.70 1.98 -9.97
CA ARG A 74 -14.40 0.77 -9.50
C ARG A 74 -13.45 -0.41 -9.28
N VAL A 75 -12.29 -0.13 -8.70
CA VAL A 75 -11.27 -1.11 -8.35
C VAL A 75 -11.44 -1.54 -6.90
N GLU A 76 -11.36 -2.84 -6.62
CA GLU A 76 -11.42 -3.32 -5.25
C GLU A 76 -10.11 -3.04 -4.50
N VAL A 77 -10.28 -2.64 -3.26
CA VAL A 77 -9.17 -2.43 -2.31
C VAL A 77 -9.42 -3.20 -1.02
N ALA A 78 -8.35 -3.52 -0.33
CA ALA A 78 -8.39 -3.98 1.04
C ALA A 78 -7.39 -3.17 1.86
N LEU A 79 -7.71 -2.89 3.12
CA LEU A 79 -6.83 -2.20 4.06
C LEU A 79 -6.63 -3.07 5.29
N ILE A 80 -5.38 -3.40 5.54
CA ILE A 80 -4.92 -4.08 6.74
C ILE A 80 -4.11 -3.06 7.54
N ALA A 81 -4.43 -2.87 8.80
CA ALA A 81 -3.60 -2.12 9.74
C ALA A 81 -2.85 -3.09 10.65
N PHE A 82 -1.60 -2.78 10.96
CA PHE A 82 -0.82 -3.54 11.93
C PHE A 82 -0.12 -2.59 12.91
N GLY A 83 0.13 -3.08 14.12
CA GLY A 83 0.76 -2.32 15.20
C GLY A 83 0.47 -2.98 16.54
N GLY A 84 1.17 -2.56 17.60
CA GLY A 84 0.97 -3.11 18.92
C GLY A 84 1.07 -4.64 18.94
N ALA A 85 -0.03 -5.34 19.18
CA ALA A 85 -0.05 -6.79 19.35
C ALA A 85 -0.43 -7.59 18.10
N GLY A 86 -0.71 -6.95 16.94
CA GLY A 86 -1.16 -7.75 15.81
C GLY A 86 -1.51 -6.97 14.53
N ALA A 87 -2.32 -7.61 13.69
CA ALA A 87 -2.79 -7.06 12.44
C ALA A 87 -4.28 -7.35 12.22
N GLU A 88 -5.02 -6.37 11.71
CA GLU A 88 -6.45 -6.44 11.47
C GLU A 88 -6.82 -6.01 10.06
N LEU A 89 -7.79 -6.70 9.47
CA LEU A 89 -8.44 -6.25 8.24
C LEU A 89 -9.46 -5.16 8.59
N ARG A 90 -9.17 -3.93 8.19
CA ARG A 90 -10.01 -2.76 8.46
C ARG A 90 -11.06 -2.51 7.38
N PHE A 91 -10.75 -2.90 6.14
CA PHE A 91 -11.66 -2.74 5.01
C PHE A 91 -11.40 -3.78 3.91
N GLY A 92 -12.46 -4.16 3.22
CA GLY A 92 -12.41 -4.92 1.97
C GLY A 92 -12.16 -6.43 2.11
N PRO A 93 -11.90 -7.11 0.99
CA PRO A 93 -11.82 -6.60 -0.39
C PRO A 93 -13.17 -6.11 -0.92
N ALA A 94 -13.24 -4.84 -1.33
CA ALA A 94 -14.42 -4.24 -1.92
C ALA A 94 -14.06 -2.93 -2.66
N VAL A 95 -14.94 -2.45 -3.53
CA VAL A 95 -14.83 -1.09 -4.07
C VAL A 95 -15.20 -0.10 -2.96
N PRO A 96 -14.33 0.84 -2.57
CA PRO A 96 -14.62 1.77 -1.49
C PRO A 96 -15.70 2.76 -1.92
N ARG A 97 -16.68 2.99 -1.04
CA ARG A 97 -17.74 3.98 -1.29
C ARG A 97 -17.49 5.29 -0.55
N TRP A 98 -16.79 5.23 0.57
CA TRP A 98 -16.48 6.32 1.49
C TRP A 98 -15.25 5.97 2.31
N TRP A 99 -14.60 6.97 2.93
CA TRP A 99 -13.50 6.81 3.86
C TRP A 99 -14.01 6.75 5.31
N ASN A 100 -13.36 5.97 6.16
CA ASN A 100 -13.66 5.90 7.59
C ASN A 100 -12.35 6.08 8.39
N GLU A 101 -12.31 7.08 9.24
CA GLU A 101 -11.16 7.40 10.09
C GLU A 101 -10.73 6.22 10.98
N ARG A 102 -11.69 5.39 11.42
CA ARG A 102 -11.41 4.20 12.25
C ARG A 102 -10.53 3.17 11.55
N TRP A 103 -10.41 3.23 10.24
CA TRP A 103 -9.57 2.28 9.50
C TRP A 103 -8.08 2.47 9.78
N ILE A 104 -7.67 3.66 10.23
CA ILE A 104 -6.28 3.99 10.56
C ILE A 104 -6.06 4.17 12.08
N GLU A 105 -7.07 3.89 12.91
CA GLU A 105 -6.88 3.91 14.35
C GLU A 105 -5.78 2.93 14.77
N PRO A 106 -4.90 3.31 15.72
CA PRO A 106 -3.87 2.42 16.24
C PRO A 106 -4.45 1.12 16.76
N ILE A 107 -3.73 0.03 16.56
CA ILE A 107 -4.06 -1.25 17.18
C ILE A 107 -3.48 -1.24 18.60
N GLY A 108 -4.34 -1.29 19.60
CA GLY A 108 -3.93 -1.24 21.01
C GLY A 108 -3.07 -2.45 21.44
N GLY A 109 -2.25 -2.25 22.48
CA GLY A 109 -1.35 -3.25 23.07
C GLY A 109 0.12 -3.00 22.72
N GLY A 110 1.03 -3.18 23.65
CA GLY A 110 2.50 -3.09 23.64
C GLY A 110 3.24 -2.44 22.47
N GLY A 111 4.34 -1.80 22.74
CA GLY A 111 5.16 -1.17 21.70
C GLY A 111 5.87 -2.20 20.81
N GLY A 112 5.56 -2.20 19.52
CA GLY A 112 6.24 -3.05 18.55
C GLY A 112 5.67 -2.83 17.16
N THR A 113 6.46 -3.20 16.14
CA THR A 113 6.04 -3.15 14.74
C THR A 113 5.93 -4.58 14.22
N PRO A 114 4.77 -5.27 14.45
CA PRO A 114 4.61 -6.66 14.07
C PRO A 114 4.38 -6.79 12.56
N LEU A 115 5.39 -6.43 11.78
CA LEU A 115 5.34 -6.46 10.31
C LEU A 115 5.00 -7.87 9.79
N GLU A 116 5.51 -8.91 10.47
CA GLU A 116 5.21 -10.29 10.10
C GLU A 116 3.71 -10.59 10.20
N ALA A 117 3.03 -10.11 11.24
CA ALA A 117 1.59 -10.28 11.39
C ALA A 117 0.82 -9.55 10.27
N GLY A 118 1.24 -8.32 9.91
CA GLY A 118 0.70 -7.57 8.78
C GLY A 118 0.83 -8.33 7.46
N MET A 119 2.04 -8.83 7.19
CA MET A 119 2.33 -9.59 5.97
C MET A 119 1.62 -10.95 5.94
N ALA A 120 1.53 -11.67 7.05
CA ALA A 120 0.77 -12.90 7.14
C ALA A 120 -0.72 -12.69 6.83
N ARG A 121 -1.29 -11.60 7.36
CA ARG A 121 -2.69 -11.23 7.08
C ARG A 121 -2.89 -10.86 5.60
N ALA A 122 -1.96 -10.12 5.00
CA ALA A 122 -1.98 -9.80 3.58
C ALA A 122 -1.86 -11.07 2.71
N ALA A 123 -0.96 -11.97 3.07
CA ALA A 123 -0.79 -13.25 2.35
C ALA A 123 -2.07 -14.08 2.34
N GLN A 124 -2.77 -14.19 3.48
CA GLN A 124 -4.06 -14.89 3.58
C GLN A 124 -5.12 -14.25 2.66
N LEU A 125 -5.21 -12.93 2.66
CA LEU A 125 -6.17 -12.19 1.84
C LEU A 125 -5.88 -12.38 0.35
N LEU A 126 -4.62 -12.21 -0.06
CA LEU A 126 -4.21 -12.36 -1.46
C LEU A 126 -4.38 -13.80 -1.96
N GLU A 127 -4.13 -14.81 -1.11
CA GLU A 127 -4.38 -16.21 -1.43
C GLU A 127 -5.88 -16.49 -1.62
N ALA A 128 -6.73 -15.94 -0.76
CA ALA A 128 -8.18 -16.06 -0.91
C ALA A 128 -8.67 -15.37 -2.20
N ALA A 129 -8.13 -14.20 -2.53
CA ALA A 129 -8.43 -13.49 -3.77
C ALA A 129 -7.98 -14.29 -5.01
N ALA A 130 -6.78 -14.90 -4.97
CA ALA A 130 -6.26 -15.71 -6.05
C ALA A 130 -7.11 -16.99 -6.29
N ARG A 131 -7.68 -17.58 -5.23
CA ARG A 131 -8.61 -18.70 -5.38
C ARG A 131 -9.95 -18.30 -6.01
N ARG A 132 -10.44 -17.08 -5.72
CA ARG A 132 -11.70 -16.56 -6.29
C ARG A 132 -11.54 -16.16 -7.76
N ASP A 133 -10.42 -15.54 -8.10
CA ASP A 133 -10.14 -15.07 -9.45
C ASP A 133 -8.61 -15.15 -9.72
N PRO A 134 -8.15 -16.27 -10.28
CA PRO A 134 -6.74 -16.48 -10.57
C PRO A 134 -6.15 -15.48 -11.57
N ALA A 135 -6.96 -14.98 -12.51
CA ALA A 135 -6.53 -14.06 -13.56
C ALA A 135 -6.40 -12.61 -13.08
N ARG A 136 -6.92 -12.32 -11.90
CA ARG A 136 -6.92 -10.98 -11.33
C ARG A 136 -5.55 -10.58 -10.82
N ALA A 137 -5.04 -9.43 -11.25
CA ALA A 137 -3.81 -8.87 -10.74
C ALA A 137 -3.96 -8.42 -9.26
N ARG A 138 -2.95 -8.67 -8.44
CA ARG A 138 -2.92 -8.39 -7.00
C ARG A 138 -1.72 -7.52 -6.68
N HIS A 139 -1.98 -6.29 -6.26
CA HIS A 139 -0.97 -5.33 -5.82
C HIS A 139 -0.93 -5.30 -4.30
N LEU A 140 0.26 -5.50 -3.74
CA LEU A 140 0.55 -5.27 -2.33
C LEU A 140 1.20 -3.89 -2.17
N TRP A 141 0.69 -3.11 -1.23
CA TRP A 141 1.23 -1.81 -0.83
C TRP A 141 1.58 -1.86 0.65
N LEU A 142 2.82 -1.66 1.01
CA LEU A 142 3.25 -1.52 2.40
C LEU A 142 3.53 -0.05 2.70
N PHE A 143 2.93 0.48 3.76
CA PHE A 143 3.22 1.80 4.33
C PHE A 143 3.86 1.60 5.69
N SER A 144 5.14 1.91 5.85
CA SER A 144 5.88 1.73 7.11
C SER A 144 7.08 2.67 7.15
N ASP A 145 7.53 3.01 8.36
CA ASP A 145 8.83 3.68 8.56
C ASP A 145 10.01 2.69 8.63
N GLY A 146 9.76 1.41 8.35
CA GLY A 146 10.78 0.36 8.30
C GLY A 146 11.40 0.00 9.66
N ARG A 147 10.90 0.53 10.77
CA ARG A 147 11.44 0.30 12.13
C ARG A 147 10.97 -1.05 12.69
N THR A 148 11.45 -2.11 12.07
CA THR A 148 11.12 -3.48 12.45
C THR A 148 12.38 -4.32 12.59
N THR A 149 12.32 -5.31 13.48
CA THR A 149 13.34 -6.36 13.59
C THR A 149 12.96 -7.61 12.80
N GLN A 150 11.78 -7.62 12.20
CA GLN A 150 11.23 -8.75 11.48
C GLN A 150 11.38 -8.56 9.98
N TRP A 151 11.79 -9.62 9.29
CA TRP A 151 11.99 -9.64 7.85
C TRP A 151 11.10 -10.71 7.21
N PRO A 152 9.79 -10.45 7.09
CA PRO A 152 8.87 -11.43 6.54
C PRO A 152 9.14 -11.68 5.07
N ALA A 153 8.82 -12.89 4.62
CA ALA A 153 8.88 -13.21 3.20
C ALA A 153 7.81 -12.45 2.41
N ARG A 154 8.10 -12.18 1.15
CA ARG A 154 7.13 -11.62 0.20
C ARG A 154 5.89 -12.51 0.13
N PRO A 155 4.66 -11.98 0.23
CA PRO A 155 3.45 -12.74 -0.02
C PRO A 155 3.42 -13.33 -1.45
N ARG A 156 3.32 -14.66 -1.53
CA ARG A 156 3.48 -15.40 -2.81
C ARG A 156 2.50 -14.99 -3.90
N ARG A 157 1.30 -14.51 -3.53
CA ARG A 157 0.25 -14.10 -4.46
C ARG A 157 0.20 -12.61 -4.74
N ALA A 158 1.19 -11.85 -4.29
CA ALA A 158 1.38 -10.47 -4.73
C ALA A 158 2.06 -10.49 -6.10
N ASP A 159 1.36 -10.05 -7.14
CA ASP A 159 1.93 -9.94 -8.49
C ASP A 159 2.86 -8.72 -8.55
N HIS A 160 2.48 -7.63 -7.88
CA HIS A 160 3.28 -6.42 -7.74
C HIS A 160 3.38 -6.02 -6.27
N VAL A 161 4.52 -5.45 -5.90
CA VAL A 161 4.79 -4.95 -4.55
C VAL A 161 5.30 -3.53 -4.64
N THR A 162 4.69 -2.65 -3.84
CA THR A 162 5.13 -1.26 -3.66
C THR A 162 5.30 -1.01 -2.18
N VAL A 163 6.44 -0.51 -1.78
CA VAL A 163 6.72 -0.05 -0.42
C VAL A 163 6.70 1.47 -0.43
N ILE A 164 5.90 2.06 0.43
CA ILE A 164 5.89 3.49 0.70
C ILE A 164 6.68 3.71 1.98
N ASP A 165 7.87 4.25 1.80
CA ASP A 165 8.75 4.58 2.90
C ASP A 165 8.22 5.82 3.62
N CYS A 166 7.78 5.61 4.85
CA CYS A 166 7.31 6.66 5.75
C CYS A 166 8.41 7.12 6.71
N GLU A 167 9.66 6.73 6.50
CA GLU A 167 10.75 7.16 7.36
C GLU A 167 10.95 8.67 7.23
N CYS A 168 11.18 9.34 8.35
CA CYS A 168 11.46 10.77 8.39
C CYS A 168 12.58 11.08 9.39
N GLY A 169 13.38 12.09 9.08
CA GLY A 169 14.44 12.59 9.93
C GLY A 169 15.82 12.57 9.27
N ALA A 170 16.83 13.11 9.97
CA ALA A 170 18.19 13.24 9.45
C ALA A 170 18.93 11.89 9.34
N VAL A 171 18.46 10.86 10.02
CA VAL A 171 19.04 9.51 9.99
C VAL A 171 17.98 8.54 9.46
N CYS A 172 18.16 8.11 8.23
CA CYS A 172 17.34 7.09 7.59
C CYS A 172 18.06 5.73 7.71
N VAL A 173 17.32 4.71 8.12
CA VAL A 173 17.84 3.33 8.24
C VAL A 173 17.78 2.59 6.91
N GLY A 174 16.89 3.04 5.99
CA GLY A 174 16.73 2.46 4.65
C GLY A 174 16.15 1.05 4.64
N CYS A 175 15.49 0.64 5.72
CA CYS A 175 14.90 -0.70 5.82
C CYS A 175 13.82 -0.95 4.77
N CYS A 176 13.06 0.09 4.40
CA CYS A 176 12.01 -0.01 3.38
C CYS A 176 12.58 -0.31 2.00
N GLU A 177 13.70 0.30 1.62
CA GLU A 177 14.38 0.01 0.36
C GLU A 177 14.90 -1.43 0.31
N VAL A 178 15.51 -1.90 1.42
CA VAL A 178 16.01 -3.28 1.52
C VAL A 178 14.86 -4.29 1.43
N LEU A 179 13.72 -4.02 2.08
CA LEU A 179 12.51 -4.84 1.97
C LEU A 179 12.00 -4.88 0.52
N ALA A 180 11.89 -3.71 -0.12
CA ALA A 180 11.43 -3.62 -1.50
C ALA A 180 12.34 -4.41 -2.45
N GLN A 181 13.65 -4.28 -2.31
CA GLN A 181 14.63 -5.06 -3.09
C GLN A 181 14.49 -6.56 -2.86
N ALA A 182 14.39 -7.00 -1.61
CA ALA A 182 14.21 -8.41 -1.26
C ALA A 182 12.91 -9.01 -1.81
N TRP A 183 11.88 -8.18 -1.97
CA TRP A 183 10.58 -8.58 -2.52
C TRP A 183 10.45 -8.36 -4.02
N VAL A 184 11.50 -7.92 -4.69
CA VAL A 184 11.47 -7.57 -6.12
C VAL A 184 10.32 -6.58 -6.39
N GLY A 185 10.25 -5.55 -5.56
CA GLY A 185 9.25 -4.49 -5.57
C GLY A 185 9.87 -3.11 -5.78
N GLU A 186 9.03 -2.09 -5.73
CA GLU A 186 9.43 -0.69 -5.85
C GLU A 186 9.32 0.00 -4.49
N CYS A 187 10.22 0.95 -4.19
CA CYS A 187 10.17 1.77 -2.99
C CYS A 187 9.97 3.24 -3.37
N PHE A 188 9.09 3.94 -2.69
CA PHE A 188 8.84 5.37 -2.87
C PHE A 188 8.83 6.08 -1.52
N ASP A 189 9.49 7.21 -1.44
CA ASP A 189 9.45 8.09 -0.27
C ASP A 189 8.08 8.78 -0.18
N LEU A 190 7.44 8.71 1.00
CA LEU A 190 6.12 9.28 1.23
C LEU A 190 6.12 10.80 1.09
N GLN A 191 7.15 11.48 1.60
CA GLN A 191 7.21 12.94 1.57
C GLN A 191 7.40 13.44 0.13
N ALA A 192 8.25 12.75 -0.64
CA ALA A 192 8.44 13.06 -2.06
C ALA A 192 7.16 12.85 -2.91
N LEU A 193 6.26 11.97 -2.48
CA LEU A 193 4.97 11.76 -3.14
C LEU A 193 3.94 12.85 -2.82
N LEU A 194 4.07 13.52 -1.68
CA LEU A 194 3.13 14.53 -1.20
C LEU A 194 3.59 15.96 -1.47
N ALA A 195 4.89 16.18 -1.75
CA ALA A 195 5.45 17.46 -2.13
C ALA A 195 5.01 17.87 -3.54
#